data_bf4b67e6bc61c6350b7e7a9d7f38ba37
#
_entry.id   bf4b67e6bc61c6350b7e7a9d7f38ba37
#
_cell.length_a   1.000
_cell.length_b   1.000
_cell.length_c   1.000
_cell.angle_alpha   90.00
_cell.angle_beta   90.00
_cell.angle_gamma   90.00
#
_symmetry.space_group_name_H-M   'P 1'
#
loop_
_entity.id
_entity.type
_entity.pdbx_description
1 polymer ?
#
loop_
_entity_poly.entity_id
_entity_poly.type
_entity_poly.pdbx_seq_one_letter_code
_entity_poly.pdbx_strand_id
1 'polypeptide(L)'
;MKTLCKRIVTACLALTMTLAAAAPAMAAEPRANSPVGHIVKFNSCGMRAGPALRANGNYNQAPVDSSTYSSANTSQKWHVIGSGNEGQIYTMQGSQQYAVNLYRTAVSPGVYPVTIATTSGNLDDTLFHFSNYEGNTCRMWLQQGTFAGYRLYTDKSNPGSWSDVFFYQSDNAPNSVWYWSYVTV
;
A
#
# COMPACT_ATOMS: atom_id res chain seq x y z
N MET A 1 56.13 -0.18 52.86
CA MET A 1 55.61 -0.52 51.54
C MET A 1 54.18 -1.14 51.52
N LYS A 2 53.32 -0.84 52.50
CA LYS A 2 51.93 -1.42 52.53
C LYS A 2 50.85 -0.40 52.35
N THR A 3 51.16 0.88 52.14
CA THR A 3 50.17 1.96 52.06
C THR A 3 49.92 2.50 50.62
N LEU A 4 50.81 2.09 49.69
CA LEU A 4 50.67 2.58 48.27
C LEU A 4 49.74 1.73 47.40
N CYS A 5 49.58 0.44 47.76
CA CYS A 5 48.66 -0.43 46.97
C CYS A 5 47.18 -0.20 47.21
N LYS A 6 46.77 0.42 48.36
CA LYS A 6 45.35 0.65 48.64
C LYS A 6 44.72 1.83 47.88
N ARG A 7 45.54 2.77 47.38
CA ARG A 7 45.03 3.96 46.67
C ARG A 7 44.83 3.78 45.16
N ILE A 8 45.45 2.75 44.60
CA ILE A 8 45.32 2.49 43.15
C ILE A 8 44.09 1.67 42.83
N VAL A 9 43.59 0.83 43.77
CA VAL A 9 42.40 0.01 43.55
C VAL A 9 41.09 0.84 43.61
N THR A 10 41.10 1.95 44.37
CA THR A 10 39.89 2.81 44.50
C THR A 10 39.73 3.76 43.29
N ALA A 11 40.79 4.05 42.53
CA ALA A 11 40.71 4.91 41.35
C ALA A 11 40.27 4.17 40.10
N CYS A 12 40.42 2.85 40.02
CA CYS A 12 39.96 2.06 38.86
C CYS A 12 38.49 1.66 38.93
N LEU A 13 37.84 1.75 40.10
CA LEU A 13 36.41 1.40 40.23
C LEU A 13 35.47 2.58 39.95
N ALA A 14 35.98 3.80 39.88
CA ALA A 14 35.17 4.99 39.62
C ALA A 14 35.02 5.36 38.12
N LEU A 15 35.75 4.66 37.23
CA LEU A 15 35.78 5.01 35.80
C LEU A 15 34.99 4.06 34.90
N THR A 16 34.23 3.12 35.48
CA THR A 16 33.44 2.15 34.70
C THR A 16 31.93 2.36 34.76
N MET A 17 31.46 3.47 35.34
CA MET A 17 30.02 3.71 35.48
C MET A 17 29.45 4.88 34.65
N THR A 18 30.13 5.38 33.65
CA THR A 18 29.59 6.49 32.83
C THR A 18 29.68 6.28 31.34
N LEU A 19 29.60 5.03 30.88
CA LEU A 19 29.30 4.74 29.49
C LEU A 19 27.98 3.93 29.40
N ALA A 20 26.94 4.39 30.06
CA ALA A 20 25.62 4.18 29.53
C ALA A 20 25.53 5.11 28.30
N ALA A 21 26.02 4.60 27.17
CA ALA A 21 25.78 5.24 25.89
C ALA A 21 24.29 5.45 25.80
N ALA A 22 23.84 6.71 25.86
CA ALA A 22 22.54 7.07 25.35
C ALA A 22 22.55 6.55 23.92
N ALA A 23 21.88 5.42 23.69
CA ALA A 23 21.55 4.99 22.35
C ALA A 23 20.90 6.24 21.73
N PRO A 24 21.39 6.76 20.60
CA PRO A 24 20.67 7.82 19.92
C PRO A 24 19.25 7.27 19.79
N ALA A 25 18.27 7.99 20.35
CA ALA A 25 16.90 7.76 20.04
C ALA A 25 16.87 7.90 18.51
N MET A 26 16.86 6.79 17.81
CA MET A 26 16.61 6.80 16.39
C MET A 26 15.28 7.51 16.27
N ALA A 27 15.33 8.78 15.87
CA ALA A 27 14.12 9.50 15.51
C ALA A 27 13.41 8.57 14.56
N ALA A 28 12.23 8.09 14.96
CA ALA A 28 11.42 7.26 14.11
C ALA A 28 11.33 8.05 12.81
N GLU A 29 11.86 7.48 11.72
CA GLU A 29 11.72 8.10 10.42
C GLU A 29 10.24 8.46 10.28
N PRO A 30 9.92 9.67 9.82
CA PRO A 30 8.52 10.05 9.64
C PRO A 30 7.92 8.94 8.78
N ARG A 31 6.97 8.19 9.37
CA ARG A 31 6.31 7.07 8.67
C ARG A 31 5.83 7.64 7.36
N ALA A 32 6.42 7.16 6.29
CA ALA A 32 5.98 7.51 4.97
C ALA A 32 4.46 7.33 4.94
N ASN A 33 3.73 8.33 4.47
CA ASN A 33 2.28 8.26 4.41
C ASN A 33 1.89 7.01 3.61
N SER A 34 1.33 6.02 4.28
CA SER A 34 0.90 4.76 3.68
C SER A 34 -0.62 4.65 3.80
N PRO A 35 -1.33 4.14 2.78
CA PRO A 35 -2.75 3.89 2.89
C PRO A 35 -3.09 2.70 3.81
N VAL A 36 -2.10 1.91 4.22
CA VAL A 36 -2.27 0.71 5.04
C VAL A 36 -2.85 1.07 6.42
N GLY A 37 -3.87 0.32 6.84
CA GLY A 37 -4.59 0.55 8.09
C GLY A 37 -5.72 1.58 7.99
N HIS A 38 -6.04 2.07 6.79
CA HIS A 38 -7.00 3.14 6.60
C HIS A 38 -8.10 2.79 5.59
N ILE A 39 -9.20 3.57 5.66
CA ILE A 39 -10.22 3.59 4.62
C ILE A 39 -9.91 4.76 3.71
N VAL A 40 -9.68 4.47 2.43
CA VAL A 40 -9.20 5.43 1.46
C VAL A 40 -9.96 5.33 0.14
N LYS A 41 -9.85 6.36 -0.68
CA LYS A 41 -10.07 6.30 -2.12
C LYS A 41 -8.72 6.36 -2.83
N PHE A 42 -8.61 5.71 -3.97
CA PHE A 42 -7.46 5.78 -4.87
C PHE A 42 -7.88 6.46 -6.16
N ASN A 43 -7.27 7.60 -6.47
CA ASN A 43 -7.51 8.33 -7.71
C ASN A 43 -6.38 8.02 -8.71
N SER A 44 -6.75 7.75 -9.95
CA SER A 44 -5.82 7.32 -11.00
C SER A 44 -4.83 8.42 -11.42
N CYS A 45 -3.71 7.99 -11.98
CA CYS A 45 -2.66 8.82 -12.56
C CYS A 45 -2.06 9.87 -11.58
N GLY A 46 -2.04 9.58 -10.28
CA GLY A 46 -1.54 10.51 -9.26
C GLY A 46 -2.36 11.80 -9.10
N MET A 47 -3.50 11.91 -9.75
CA MET A 47 -4.31 13.12 -9.78
C MET A 47 -5.28 13.17 -8.59
N ARG A 48 -5.20 14.24 -7.75
CA ARG A 48 -6.09 14.43 -6.61
C ARG A 48 -7.59 14.43 -6.97
N ALA A 49 -7.94 14.88 -8.15
CA ALA A 49 -9.30 14.95 -8.68
C ALA A 49 -9.53 13.98 -9.85
N GLY A 50 -8.64 13.01 -10.06
CA GLY A 50 -8.80 11.97 -11.07
C GLY A 50 -9.92 10.99 -10.76
N PRO A 51 -10.29 10.14 -11.73
CA PRO A 51 -11.27 9.07 -11.49
C PRO A 51 -10.78 8.14 -10.38
N ALA A 52 -11.71 7.73 -9.52
CA ALA A 52 -11.41 6.88 -8.37
C ALA A 52 -11.59 5.41 -8.73
N LEU A 53 -10.70 4.57 -8.22
CA LEU A 53 -10.79 3.12 -8.29
C LEU A 53 -12.18 2.67 -7.79
N ARG A 54 -12.85 1.82 -8.55
CA ARG A 54 -14.22 1.38 -8.28
C ARG A 54 -14.40 -0.10 -8.54
N ALA A 55 -15.06 -0.80 -7.63
CA ALA A 55 -15.63 -2.12 -7.92
C ALA A 55 -16.91 -1.94 -8.75
N ASN A 56 -16.90 -2.43 -9.98
CA ASN A 56 -18.02 -2.28 -10.90
C ASN A 56 -18.95 -3.50 -10.82
N GLY A 57 -19.53 -3.71 -9.65
CA GLY A 57 -20.41 -4.81 -9.31
C GLY A 57 -20.23 -5.28 -7.87
N ASN A 58 -21.19 -6.08 -7.40
CA ASN A 58 -21.23 -6.61 -6.04
C ASN A 58 -21.22 -8.15 -6.00
N TYR A 59 -20.53 -8.76 -6.94
CA TYR A 59 -20.43 -10.21 -7.10
C TYR A 59 -18.97 -10.63 -7.23
N ASN A 60 -18.70 -11.91 -6.96
CA ASN A 60 -17.36 -12.48 -7.10
C ASN A 60 -16.87 -12.35 -8.55
N GLN A 61 -15.66 -11.86 -8.74
CA GLN A 61 -15.01 -11.54 -10.01
C GLN A 61 -15.66 -10.35 -10.76
N ALA A 62 -16.41 -9.48 -10.07
CA ALA A 62 -16.82 -8.22 -10.67
C ALA A 62 -15.60 -7.39 -11.08
N PRO A 63 -15.62 -6.74 -12.26
CA PRO A 63 -14.50 -5.96 -12.75
C PRO A 63 -14.23 -4.75 -11.85
N VAL A 64 -12.99 -4.31 -11.87
CA VAL A 64 -12.55 -3.06 -11.23
C VAL A 64 -12.16 -2.08 -12.34
N ASP A 65 -12.72 -0.89 -12.27
CA ASP A 65 -12.40 0.24 -13.14
C ASP A 65 -12.04 1.50 -12.33
N SER A 66 -11.88 2.62 -12.98
CA SER A 66 -11.87 3.93 -12.32
C SER A 66 -12.92 4.84 -12.91
N SER A 67 -13.63 5.58 -12.05
CA SER A 67 -14.70 6.49 -12.47
C SER A 67 -14.78 7.72 -11.58
N THR A 68 -15.49 8.74 -12.00
CA THR A 68 -15.73 9.94 -11.19
C THR A 68 -16.13 9.55 -9.77
N TYR A 69 -15.44 10.13 -8.78
CA TYR A 69 -15.69 9.82 -7.38
C TYR A 69 -17.04 10.37 -6.90
N SER A 70 -17.76 9.54 -6.16
CA SER A 70 -18.95 9.92 -5.40
C SER A 70 -18.82 9.46 -3.95
N SER A 71 -18.98 10.37 -3.00
CA SER A 71 -18.91 10.04 -1.57
C SER A 71 -20.02 9.08 -1.11
N ALA A 72 -21.14 9.04 -1.82
CA ALA A 72 -22.24 8.11 -1.58
C ALA A 72 -21.94 6.68 -2.10
N ASN A 73 -20.95 6.53 -2.99
CA ASN A 73 -20.65 5.24 -3.60
C ASN A 73 -19.67 4.43 -2.75
N THR A 74 -20.15 3.42 -2.07
CA THR A 74 -19.34 2.52 -1.24
C THR A 74 -18.35 1.70 -2.06
N SER A 75 -18.62 1.44 -3.35
CA SER A 75 -17.72 0.70 -4.23
C SER A 75 -16.42 1.45 -4.60
N GLN A 76 -16.30 2.71 -4.18
CA GLN A 76 -15.10 3.54 -4.33
C GLN A 76 -14.38 3.77 -2.99
N LYS A 77 -14.82 3.12 -1.91
CA LYS A 77 -14.19 3.17 -0.58
C LYS A 77 -13.46 1.86 -0.34
N TRP A 78 -12.19 1.96 -0.04
CA TRP A 78 -11.29 0.83 0.07
C TRP A 78 -10.65 0.76 1.45
N HIS A 79 -10.79 -0.37 2.11
CA HIS A 79 -10.08 -0.70 3.34
C HIS A 79 -8.74 -1.34 2.98
N VAL A 80 -7.64 -0.75 3.38
CA VAL A 80 -6.33 -1.35 3.18
C VAL A 80 -5.90 -2.00 4.49
N ILE A 81 -5.91 -3.32 4.53
CA ILE A 81 -5.63 -4.12 5.71
C ILE A 81 -4.26 -4.77 5.55
N GLY A 82 -3.35 -4.48 6.46
CA GLY A 82 -1.98 -5.00 6.41
C GLY A 82 -1.06 -4.36 7.44
N SER A 83 0.23 -4.40 7.19
CA SER A 83 1.24 -3.79 8.05
C SER A 83 2.40 -3.21 7.24
N GLY A 84 3.03 -2.16 7.75
CA GLY A 84 4.11 -1.48 7.04
C GLY A 84 3.63 -0.92 5.70
N ASN A 85 4.22 -1.37 4.62
CA ASN A 85 3.88 -1.00 3.24
C ASN A 85 3.20 -2.15 2.48
N GLU A 86 2.70 -3.17 3.17
CA GLU A 86 2.07 -4.32 2.55
C GLU A 86 0.65 -4.50 3.06
N GLY A 87 -0.27 -4.85 2.18
CA GLY A 87 -1.66 -5.06 2.56
C GLY A 87 -2.54 -5.52 1.42
N GLN A 88 -3.73 -5.92 1.79
CA GLN A 88 -4.80 -6.24 0.86
C GLN A 88 -5.78 -5.07 0.78
N ILE A 89 -6.34 -4.84 -0.39
CA ILE A 89 -7.28 -3.76 -0.67
C ILE A 89 -8.68 -4.37 -0.73
N TYR A 90 -9.56 -3.96 0.18
CA TYR A 90 -10.91 -4.50 0.31
C TYR A 90 -11.98 -3.44 0.08
N THR A 91 -13.07 -3.85 -0.56
CA THR A 91 -14.33 -3.08 -0.56
C THR A 91 -15.42 -3.87 0.13
N MET A 92 -16.35 -3.15 0.77
CA MET A 92 -17.57 -3.73 1.33
C MET A 92 -18.72 -3.52 0.36
N GLN A 93 -19.34 -4.61 -0.05
CA GLN A 93 -20.55 -4.57 -0.87
C GLN A 93 -21.70 -5.22 -0.10
N GLY A 94 -22.52 -4.39 0.53
CA GLY A 94 -23.47 -4.85 1.52
C GLY A 94 -22.75 -5.42 2.75
N SER A 95 -23.05 -6.66 3.13
CA SER A 95 -22.38 -7.39 4.21
C SER A 95 -21.16 -8.21 3.76
N GLN A 96 -20.89 -8.28 2.45
CA GLN A 96 -19.83 -9.09 1.89
C GLN A 96 -18.56 -8.25 1.66
N GLN A 97 -17.42 -8.78 2.09
CA GLN A 97 -16.10 -8.23 1.82
C GLN A 97 -15.49 -8.85 0.57
N TYR A 98 -14.92 -8.02 -0.29
CA TYR A 98 -14.22 -8.45 -1.50
C TYR A 98 -12.83 -7.82 -1.56
N ALA A 99 -11.82 -8.63 -1.90
CA ALA A 99 -10.46 -8.15 -2.14
C ALA A 99 -10.25 -7.77 -3.61
N VAL A 100 -9.46 -6.73 -3.86
CA VAL A 100 -8.91 -6.48 -5.21
C VAL A 100 -8.01 -7.65 -5.58
N ASN A 101 -8.21 -8.20 -6.76
CA ASN A 101 -7.63 -9.45 -7.21
C ASN A 101 -7.19 -9.36 -8.67
N LEU A 102 -6.05 -10.00 -9.01
CA LEU A 102 -5.66 -10.24 -10.38
C LEU A 102 -6.45 -11.43 -10.94
N TYR A 103 -7.15 -11.22 -12.04
CA TYR A 103 -7.80 -12.32 -12.77
C TYR A 103 -6.81 -12.99 -13.71
N ARG A 104 -6.55 -14.29 -13.53
CA ARG A 104 -5.43 -15.01 -14.15
C ARG A 104 -5.55 -15.24 -15.66
N THR A 105 -6.67 -14.91 -16.28
CA THR A 105 -6.83 -14.96 -17.74
C THR A 105 -6.44 -13.60 -18.33
N ALA A 106 -5.33 -13.57 -19.06
CA ALA A 106 -4.84 -12.33 -19.68
C ALA A 106 -5.79 -11.85 -20.80
N VAL A 107 -5.98 -10.53 -20.89
CA VAL A 107 -6.70 -9.87 -22.01
C VAL A 107 -5.79 -9.65 -23.21
N SER A 108 -4.49 -9.52 -22.96
CA SER A 108 -3.43 -9.47 -23.97
C SER A 108 -2.11 -9.91 -23.32
N PRO A 109 -1.04 -10.19 -24.07
CA PRO A 109 0.23 -10.64 -23.49
C PRO A 109 0.70 -9.73 -22.36
N GLY A 110 0.82 -10.27 -21.13
CA GLY A 110 1.29 -9.54 -19.94
C GLY A 110 0.30 -8.56 -19.33
N VAL A 111 -0.96 -8.50 -19.81
CA VAL A 111 -2.01 -7.60 -19.30
C VAL A 111 -3.14 -8.44 -18.72
N TYR A 112 -3.44 -8.24 -17.44
CA TYR A 112 -4.44 -9.00 -16.71
C TYR A 112 -5.54 -8.09 -16.15
N PRO A 113 -6.82 -8.52 -16.22
CA PRO A 113 -7.91 -7.75 -15.65
C PRO A 113 -7.78 -7.65 -14.13
N VAL A 114 -8.28 -6.55 -13.59
CA VAL A 114 -8.49 -6.38 -12.16
C VAL A 114 -9.95 -6.71 -11.83
N THR A 115 -10.15 -7.56 -10.85
CA THR A 115 -11.47 -7.93 -10.36
C THR A 115 -11.53 -7.79 -8.84
N ILE A 116 -12.72 -7.88 -8.27
CA ILE A 116 -12.87 -8.16 -6.85
C ILE A 116 -13.19 -9.64 -6.66
N ALA A 117 -12.64 -10.24 -5.61
CA ALA A 117 -12.90 -11.63 -5.27
C ALA A 117 -13.34 -11.76 -3.81
N THR A 118 -14.28 -12.67 -3.54
CA THR A 118 -14.55 -13.10 -2.17
C THR A 118 -13.25 -13.65 -1.61
N THR A 119 -12.86 -13.18 -0.44
CA THR A 119 -11.58 -13.47 0.16
C THR A 119 -11.33 -14.97 0.25
N SER A 120 -10.51 -15.47 -0.61
CA SER A 120 -9.78 -16.68 -0.39
C SER A 120 -8.37 -16.29 0.08
N GLY A 121 -7.76 -17.09 0.89
CA GLY A 121 -6.41 -16.82 1.39
C GLY A 121 -5.30 -16.86 0.33
N ASN A 122 -5.62 -16.63 -0.95
CA ASN A 122 -4.62 -16.55 -2.00
C ASN A 122 -3.98 -15.16 -2.02
N LEU A 123 -2.87 -15.03 -1.30
CA LEU A 123 -2.10 -13.78 -1.22
C LEU A 123 -1.36 -13.46 -2.52
N ASP A 124 -1.14 -14.44 -3.40
CA ASP A 124 -0.37 -14.24 -4.64
C ASP A 124 -1.03 -13.23 -5.59
N ASP A 125 -2.36 -13.14 -5.53
CA ASP A 125 -3.15 -12.30 -6.43
C ASP A 125 -3.76 -11.07 -5.72
N THR A 126 -3.58 -10.95 -4.40
CA THR A 126 -4.29 -9.97 -3.57
C THR A 126 -3.41 -9.18 -2.60
N LEU A 127 -2.17 -9.64 -2.35
CA LEU A 127 -1.25 -8.92 -1.47
C LEU A 127 -0.46 -7.88 -2.26
N PHE A 128 -0.66 -6.61 -1.90
CA PHE A 128 -0.01 -5.47 -2.51
C PHE A 128 1.13 -4.94 -1.67
N HIS A 129 2.17 -4.48 -2.35
CA HIS A 129 3.13 -3.53 -1.82
C HIS A 129 2.75 -2.11 -2.26
N PHE A 130 2.82 -1.16 -1.32
CA PHE A 130 2.56 0.25 -1.55
C PHE A 130 3.88 1.01 -1.43
N SER A 131 4.42 1.49 -2.54
CA SER A 131 5.57 2.39 -2.47
C SER A 131 5.12 3.84 -2.50
N ASN A 132 5.66 4.65 -1.62
CA ASN A 132 5.50 6.09 -1.72
C ASN A 132 6.20 6.58 -2.99
N TYR A 133 5.50 7.45 -3.72
CA TYR A 133 6.07 8.08 -4.88
C TYR A 133 6.36 9.57 -4.58
N GLU A 134 5.33 10.32 -4.21
CA GLU A 134 5.45 11.72 -3.80
C GLU A 134 4.18 12.12 -3.02
N GLY A 135 4.33 12.69 -1.85
CA GLY A 135 3.21 13.10 -0.99
C GLY A 135 2.23 11.96 -0.71
N ASN A 136 0.97 12.13 -1.07
CA ASN A 136 -0.08 11.11 -0.93
C ASN A 136 -0.24 10.26 -2.20
N THR A 137 0.81 10.07 -2.98
CA THR A 137 0.78 9.17 -4.13
C THR A 137 1.56 7.89 -3.85
N CYS A 138 1.10 6.79 -4.43
CA CYS A 138 1.77 5.50 -4.32
C CYS A 138 1.70 4.75 -5.65
N ARG A 139 2.59 3.80 -5.80
CA ARG A 139 2.45 2.70 -6.74
C ARG A 139 2.07 1.46 -5.99
N MET A 140 1.22 0.64 -6.58
CA MET A 140 0.73 -0.59 -6.01
C MET A 140 1.08 -1.75 -6.92
N TRP A 141 1.78 -2.75 -6.40
CA TRP A 141 2.09 -3.97 -7.14
C TRP A 141 1.91 -5.20 -6.28
N LEU A 142 1.65 -6.33 -6.93
CA LEU A 142 1.57 -7.63 -6.26
C LEU A 142 2.93 -8.00 -5.69
N GLN A 143 2.94 -8.37 -4.41
CA GLN A 143 4.16 -8.57 -3.63
C GLN A 143 4.80 -9.94 -3.86
N GLN A 144 4.01 -10.96 -4.15
CA GLN A 144 4.48 -12.34 -4.17
C GLN A 144 3.84 -13.18 -5.27
N GLY A 145 4.29 -14.42 -5.40
CA GLY A 145 3.76 -15.41 -6.34
C GLY A 145 4.17 -15.17 -7.78
N THR A 146 3.46 -15.83 -8.69
CA THR A 146 3.73 -15.78 -10.13
C THR A 146 3.59 -14.38 -10.72
N PHE A 147 2.78 -13.53 -10.12
CA PHE A 147 2.48 -12.19 -10.59
C PHE A 147 3.19 -11.10 -9.76
N ALA A 148 4.21 -11.47 -8.99
CA ALA A 148 5.02 -10.50 -8.24
C ALA A 148 5.57 -9.41 -9.18
N GLY A 149 5.43 -8.14 -8.76
CA GLY A 149 5.86 -6.98 -9.55
C GLY A 149 4.86 -6.47 -10.58
N TYR A 150 3.72 -7.17 -10.81
CA TYR A 150 2.65 -6.61 -11.62
C TYR A 150 1.98 -5.45 -10.88
N ARG A 151 1.88 -4.31 -11.57
CA ARG A 151 1.36 -3.06 -11.00
C ARG A 151 -0.09 -2.82 -11.37
N LEU A 152 -0.82 -2.19 -10.47
CA LEU A 152 -2.14 -1.65 -10.75
C LEU A 152 -1.98 -0.44 -11.67
N TYR A 153 -2.62 -0.47 -12.82
CA TYR A 153 -2.35 0.39 -13.96
C TYR A 153 -3.65 0.82 -14.65
N THR A 154 -3.72 2.06 -15.11
CA THR A 154 -4.84 2.56 -15.94
C THR A 154 -4.48 2.56 -17.41
N ASP A 155 -5.42 2.31 -18.30
CA ASP A 155 -5.20 2.29 -19.75
C ASP A 155 -4.88 3.67 -20.34
N LYS A 156 -5.18 4.75 -19.60
CA LYS A 156 -5.02 6.14 -20.02
C LYS A 156 -4.16 6.93 -19.07
N SER A 157 -3.25 7.73 -19.59
CA SER A 157 -2.43 8.67 -18.81
C SER A 157 -3.22 9.92 -18.36
N ASN A 158 -4.32 10.21 -19.02
CA ASN A 158 -5.28 11.26 -18.64
C ASN A 158 -6.71 10.74 -18.85
N PRO A 159 -7.23 9.99 -17.86
CA PRO A 159 -8.45 9.19 -18.02
C PRO A 159 -9.75 10.01 -18.08
N GLY A 160 -9.72 11.33 -17.86
CA GLY A 160 -10.93 12.13 -17.79
C GLY A 160 -11.84 11.68 -16.64
N SER A 161 -13.05 11.17 -16.97
CA SER A 161 -14.01 10.70 -15.97
C SER A 161 -14.03 9.18 -15.76
N TRP A 162 -13.34 8.42 -16.63
CA TRP A 162 -13.35 6.95 -16.61
C TRP A 162 -12.13 6.35 -17.30
N SER A 163 -11.68 5.18 -16.81
CA SER A 163 -10.58 4.41 -17.37
C SER A 163 -10.68 2.95 -16.95
N ASP A 164 -10.28 2.05 -17.84
CA ASP A 164 -10.02 0.67 -17.47
C ASP A 164 -8.81 0.55 -16.55
N VAL A 165 -8.83 -0.48 -15.71
CA VAL A 165 -7.76 -0.78 -14.77
C VAL A 165 -7.28 -2.21 -15.01
N PHE A 166 -5.97 -2.36 -15.08
CA PHE A 166 -5.31 -3.64 -15.37
C PHE A 166 -4.13 -3.87 -14.42
N PHE A 167 -3.66 -5.11 -14.38
CA PHE A 167 -2.34 -5.44 -13.90
C PHE A 167 -1.38 -5.55 -15.08
N TYR A 168 -0.26 -4.83 -14.97
CA TYR A 168 0.77 -4.81 -16.01
C TYR A 168 2.16 -4.59 -15.41
N GLN A 169 3.20 -5.14 -16.03
CA GLN A 169 4.59 -5.01 -15.55
C GLN A 169 5.27 -3.68 -15.94
N SER A 170 4.58 -2.77 -16.61
CA SER A 170 5.17 -1.50 -17.00
C SER A 170 5.42 -0.57 -15.83
N ASP A 171 6.49 0.21 -15.92
CA ASP A 171 6.85 1.25 -14.96
C ASP A 171 6.44 2.67 -15.43
N ASN A 172 5.62 2.77 -16.46
CA ASN A 172 5.21 4.04 -17.01
C ASN A 172 4.36 4.85 -16.01
N ALA A 173 4.93 5.90 -15.44
CA ALA A 173 4.18 6.99 -14.85
C ALA A 173 3.58 7.85 -16.02
N PRO A 174 2.36 8.38 -15.86
CA PRO A 174 1.54 8.43 -14.66
C PRO A 174 0.59 7.23 -14.45
N ASN A 175 0.45 6.33 -15.42
CA ASN A 175 -0.59 5.30 -15.45
C ASN A 175 -0.55 4.33 -14.25
N SER A 176 0.63 4.13 -13.65
CA SER A 176 0.83 3.25 -12.47
C SER A 176 0.87 4.01 -11.14
N VAL A 177 0.67 5.34 -11.15
CA VAL A 177 0.68 6.17 -9.94
C VAL A 177 -0.74 6.44 -9.50
N TRP A 178 -1.00 6.28 -8.21
CA TRP A 178 -2.31 6.46 -7.59
C TRP A 178 -2.21 7.51 -6.48
N TYR A 179 -3.08 8.52 -6.53
CA TYR A 179 -3.27 9.45 -5.42
C TYR A 179 -4.28 8.84 -4.44
N TRP A 180 -3.96 8.81 -3.16
CA TRP A 180 -4.88 8.32 -2.14
C TRP A 180 -5.23 9.40 -1.11
N SER A 181 -6.42 9.30 -0.58
CA SER A 181 -6.87 10.16 0.52
C SER A 181 -7.89 9.44 1.39
N TYR A 182 -7.92 9.81 2.65
CA TYR A 182 -8.91 9.28 3.59
C TYR A 182 -10.33 9.58 3.13
N VAL A 183 -11.23 8.67 3.42
CA VAL A 183 -12.67 8.86 3.25
C VAL A 183 -13.36 8.57 4.58
N THR A 184 -14.35 9.37 4.92
CA THR A 184 -15.24 9.09 6.05
C THR A 184 -16.22 7.99 5.65
N VAL A 185 -16.49 7.08 6.58
CA VAL A 185 -17.48 6.01 6.45
C VAL A 185 -18.87 6.57 6.73
#